data_e395bb01069b9feee5a5c7c89f78e968
#
_entry.id   e395bb01069b9feee5a5c7c89f78e968
#
_cell.length_a   1.000
_cell.length_b   1.000
_cell.length_c   1.000
_cell.angle_alpha   90.00
_cell.angle_beta   90.00
_cell.angle_gamma   90.00
#
_symmetry.space_group_name_H-M   'P 1'
#
loop_
_entity.id
_entity.type
_entity.pdbx_description
1 polymer ?
#
loop_
_entity_poly.entity_id
_entity_poly.type
_entity_poly.pdbx_seq_one_letter_code
_entity_poly.pdbx_strand_id
1 'polypeptide(L)'
;MYKLTLTCKVITPMFMSGADGNTPELRPSEFKGMIRFWWRAIKAENNIENLRKEEAEIFGGTREKEGKSKVTIKVYPQPIERYIGNNIQTDYKLNWRFDSNTNSLIGNDAGIGYLLYSTVLFQQKRKYIKPEFQFNIEISSLNEYAFKNAIASLWASIYLGGFGTRARRGGGNIVVEKINGDFYGLDFIPNGETSEEVFKWLKSNLDKCFSIIDNGMVKNFCTKYSNLSFSRIIISNQTYTDWKTALNDIGKIYSKFRTDHKSDIFDTAVFGLPVMHRNRNVTVKGIKGKEEFSRRSSPIIFKVIKTGSNFFWDVIRLSGEFLEEGSVIKAYRTQKSDYKLIDEFWNKLKSEGKEFILSQPKILSKIIEKIKSGCNPDKIFLFGSRARGEAHENDDIDIAIENPKNPIGSLDINGHLDIVDQKKANSGLRDKINSEGVIIYERKG
;
A
#
# COMPACT_ATOMS: atom_id res chain seq x y z
N MET A 1 -26.57 -4.35 19.75
CA MET A 1 -26.08 -3.78 18.46
C MET A 1 -24.73 -3.14 18.72
N TYR A 2 -23.69 -3.64 18.08
CA TYR A 2 -22.33 -3.09 18.13
C TYR A 2 -22.26 -1.84 17.27
N LYS A 3 -21.57 -0.79 17.74
CA LYS A 3 -21.53 0.49 17.07
C LYS A 3 -20.21 1.22 17.32
N LEU A 4 -19.62 1.79 16.25
CA LEU A 4 -18.47 2.69 16.31
C LEU A 4 -18.77 3.93 15.48
N THR A 5 -18.51 5.10 16.04
CA THR A 5 -18.56 6.39 15.35
C THR A 5 -17.20 7.06 15.44
N LEU A 6 -16.61 7.38 14.29
CA LEU A 6 -15.36 8.11 14.16
C LEU A 6 -15.61 9.50 13.63
N THR A 7 -15.13 10.53 14.33
CA THR A 7 -15.04 11.88 13.75
C THR A 7 -13.73 11.97 13.00
N CYS A 8 -13.83 12.13 11.69
CA CYS A 8 -12.71 12.14 10.76
C CYS A 8 -12.49 13.54 10.18
N LYS A 9 -11.25 13.83 9.85
CA LYS A 9 -10.84 15.05 9.14
C LYS A 9 -10.06 14.68 7.88
N VAL A 10 -10.37 15.31 6.75
CA VAL A 10 -9.60 15.20 5.51
C VAL A 10 -8.26 15.92 5.69
N ILE A 11 -7.14 15.25 5.35
CA ILE A 11 -5.80 15.82 5.46
C ILE A 11 -5.11 16.06 4.12
N THR A 12 -5.52 15.35 3.07
CA THR A 12 -5.10 15.63 1.68
C THR A 12 -6.33 15.77 0.79
N PRO A 13 -6.27 16.50 -0.34
CA PRO A 13 -7.41 16.68 -1.23
C PRO A 13 -8.09 15.35 -1.60
N MET A 14 -9.41 15.26 -1.37
CA MET A 14 -10.17 14.05 -1.60
C MET A 14 -11.04 14.19 -2.86
N PHE A 15 -10.72 13.43 -3.88
CA PHE A 15 -11.43 13.40 -5.16
C PHE A 15 -12.47 12.27 -5.16
N MET A 16 -13.57 12.48 -4.46
CA MET A 16 -14.72 11.57 -4.39
C MET A 16 -15.94 12.30 -4.94
N SER A 17 -16.62 11.71 -5.91
CA SER A 17 -17.72 12.36 -6.63
C SER A 17 -18.97 11.51 -6.64
N GLY A 18 -20.12 12.18 -6.79
CA GLY A 18 -21.41 11.56 -7.01
C GLY A 18 -21.52 10.80 -8.34
N ALA A 19 -22.75 10.43 -8.70
CA ALA A 19 -23.04 9.67 -9.92
C ALA A 19 -22.67 10.45 -11.21
N ASP A 20 -22.67 11.80 -11.14
CA ASP A 20 -22.27 12.68 -12.24
C ASP A 20 -20.75 12.71 -12.48
N GLY A 21 -19.96 12.10 -11.61
CA GLY A 21 -18.49 12.06 -11.68
C GLY A 21 -17.80 13.39 -11.41
N ASN A 22 -18.54 14.46 -11.07
CA ASN A 22 -18.01 15.82 -10.94
C ASN A 22 -18.34 16.49 -9.59
N THR A 23 -19.55 16.30 -9.06
CA THR A 23 -19.94 16.90 -7.78
C THR A 23 -19.31 16.17 -6.62
N PRO A 24 -18.50 16.84 -5.77
CA PRO A 24 -17.90 16.20 -4.61
C PRO A 24 -18.97 15.71 -3.63
N GLU A 25 -18.88 14.44 -3.27
CA GLU A 25 -19.83 13.77 -2.39
C GLU A 25 -19.13 12.68 -1.60
N LEU A 26 -19.39 12.56 -0.31
CA LEU A 26 -18.97 11.43 0.51
C LEU A 26 -19.93 10.25 0.31
N ARG A 27 -19.46 9.19 -0.30
CA ARG A 27 -20.26 8.01 -0.65
C ARG A 27 -19.95 6.83 0.26
N PRO A 28 -20.90 6.32 1.05
CA PRO A 28 -20.71 5.13 1.88
C PRO A 28 -20.21 3.90 1.10
N SER A 29 -20.59 3.78 -0.19
CA SER A 29 -20.14 2.73 -1.08
C SER A 29 -18.63 2.74 -1.34
N GLU A 30 -18.01 3.91 -1.44
CA GLU A 30 -16.55 4.07 -1.58
C GLU A 30 -15.82 3.57 -0.32
N PHE A 31 -16.32 3.97 0.85
CA PHE A 31 -15.78 3.49 2.14
C PHE A 31 -15.91 1.97 2.24
N LYS A 32 -17.10 1.43 1.89
CA LYS A 32 -17.33 -0.03 1.88
C LYS A 32 -16.37 -0.75 0.94
N GLY A 33 -16.13 -0.19 -0.25
CA GLY A 33 -15.20 -0.74 -1.23
C GLY A 33 -13.78 -0.84 -0.69
N MET A 34 -13.29 0.22 -0.02
CA MET A 34 -11.97 0.25 0.60
C MET A 34 -11.86 -0.69 1.80
N ILE A 35 -12.87 -0.76 2.65
CA ILE A 35 -12.94 -1.70 3.78
C ILE A 35 -12.83 -3.15 3.27
N ARG A 36 -13.57 -3.52 2.22
CA ARG A 36 -13.50 -4.85 1.59
C ARG A 36 -12.12 -5.13 1.01
N PHE A 37 -11.51 -4.15 0.34
CA PHE A 37 -10.15 -4.30 -0.20
C PHE A 37 -9.15 -4.60 0.91
N TRP A 38 -9.16 -3.82 2.00
CA TRP A 38 -8.21 -4.00 3.10
C TRP A 38 -8.49 -5.24 3.92
N TRP A 39 -9.77 -5.66 4.05
CA TRP A 39 -10.10 -6.96 4.64
C TRP A 39 -9.43 -8.10 3.87
N ARG A 40 -9.55 -8.12 2.54
CA ARG A 40 -8.87 -9.13 1.71
C ARG A 40 -7.35 -9.04 1.82
N ALA A 41 -6.80 -7.84 1.84
CA ALA A 41 -5.36 -7.63 1.95
C ALA A 41 -4.79 -8.16 3.28
N ILE A 42 -5.50 -7.99 4.39
CA ILE A 42 -5.12 -8.51 5.70
C ILE A 42 -5.34 -10.03 5.76
N LYS A 43 -6.48 -10.52 5.27
CA LYS A 43 -6.81 -11.95 5.26
C LYS A 43 -5.76 -12.76 4.49
N ALA A 44 -5.29 -12.25 3.37
CA ALA A 44 -4.23 -12.81 2.53
C ALA A 44 -4.40 -14.32 2.27
N GLU A 45 -5.61 -14.72 1.85
CA GLU A 45 -5.96 -16.11 1.56
C GLU A 45 -5.68 -16.44 0.09
N ASN A 46 -4.90 -17.48 -0.19
CA ASN A 46 -4.57 -17.93 -1.55
C ASN A 46 -5.76 -18.58 -2.26
N ASN A 47 -6.66 -19.22 -1.54
CA ASN A 47 -7.88 -19.79 -2.13
C ASN A 47 -8.91 -18.67 -2.34
N ILE A 48 -9.02 -18.21 -3.58
CA ILE A 48 -9.89 -17.08 -3.95
C ILE A 48 -11.39 -17.38 -3.69
N GLU A 49 -11.84 -18.62 -3.85
CA GLU A 49 -13.23 -18.96 -3.56
C GLU A 49 -13.53 -18.96 -2.07
N ASN A 50 -12.60 -19.42 -1.23
CA ASN A 50 -12.71 -19.31 0.24
C ASN A 50 -12.72 -17.85 0.67
N LEU A 51 -11.75 -17.05 0.19
CA LEU A 51 -11.67 -15.62 0.47
C LEU A 51 -12.99 -14.91 0.15
N ARG A 52 -13.55 -15.21 -1.02
CA ARG A 52 -14.79 -14.60 -1.48
C ARG A 52 -15.99 -15.02 -0.62
N LYS A 53 -16.09 -16.31 -0.27
CA LYS A 53 -17.15 -16.82 0.59
C LYS A 53 -17.12 -16.12 1.97
N GLU A 54 -15.97 -16.05 2.59
CA GLU A 54 -15.82 -15.39 3.89
C GLU A 54 -16.10 -13.87 3.80
N GLU A 55 -15.66 -13.21 2.72
CA GLU A 55 -15.99 -11.80 2.48
C GLU A 55 -17.49 -11.58 2.36
N ALA A 56 -18.19 -12.46 1.60
CA ALA A 56 -19.64 -12.38 1.42
C ALA A 56 -20.42 -12.62 2.73
N GLU A 57 -19.92 -13.45 3.62
CA GLU A 57 -20.53 -13.67 4.93
C GLU A 57 -20.54 -12.41 5.81
N ILE A 58 -19.60 -11.51 5.63
CA ILE A 58 -19.45 -10.26 6.37
C ILE A 58 -20.14 -9.11 5.63
N PHE A 59 -19.73 -8.88 4.39
CA PHE A 59 -20.08 -7.67 3.63
C PHE A 59 -21.20 -7.88 2.61
N GLY A 60 -21.73 -9.09 2.53
CA GLY A 60 -22.73 -9.48 1.55
C GLY A 60 -22.16 -9.70 0.16
N GLY A 61 -22.90 -10.38 -0.68
CA GLY A 61 -22.54 -10.69 -2.06
C GLY A 61 -23.75 -10.73 -2.99
N THR A 62 -23.49 -11.01 -4.27
CA THR A 62 -24.50 -11.01 -5.34
C THR A 62 -24.73 -12.38 -5.97
N ARG A 63 -23.95 -13.41 -5.58
CA ARG A 63 -24.16 -14.77 -6.07
C ARG A 63 -25.32 -15.44 -5.32
N GLU A 64 -25.84 -16.51 -5.90
CA GLU A 64 -26.82 -17.37 -5.26
C GLU A 64 -26.32 -17.84 -3.88
N LYS A 65 -27.18 -17.73 -2.85
CA LYS A 65 -26.90 -18.00 -1.43
C LYS A 65 -25.99 -16.99 -0.70
N GLU A 66 -25.46 -15.97 -1.38
CA GLU A 66 -24.80 -14.84 -0.73
C GLU A 66 -25.88 -13.86 -0.21
N GLY A 67 -25.84 -13.54 1.08
CA GLY A 67 -26.87 -12.71 1.72
C GLY A 67 -26.56 -11.22 1.69
N LYS A 68 -27.40 -10.46 2.40
CA LYS A 68 -27.16 -9.03 2.65
C LYS A 68 -25.96 -8.83 3.56
N SER A 69 -25.32 -7.66 3.44
CA SER A 69 -24.25 -7.24 4.36
C SER A 69 -24.72 -7.29 5.81
N LYS A 70 -23.93 -7.90 6.68
CA LYS A 70 -24.13 -7.85 8.14
C LYS A 70 -23.64 -6.53 8.76
N VAL A 71 -22.94 -5.70 7.97
CA VAL A 71 -22.37 -4.43 8.39
C VAL A 71 -23.08 -3.30 7.69
N THR A 72 -23.49 -2.30 8.45
CA THR A 72 -24.02 -1.04 7.96
C THR A 72 -22.95 0.04 8.13
N ILE A 73 -22.70 0.79 7.04
CA ILE A 73 -21.76 1.92 7.02
C ILE A 73 -22.55 3.16 6.65
N LYS A 74 -22.49 4.19 7.49
CA LYS A 74 -23.07 5.48 7.23
C LYS A 74 -22.00 6.55 7.32
N VAL A 75 -22.15 7.59 6.51
CA VAL A 75 -21.26 8.75 6.51
C VAL A 75 -22.12 9.99 6.68
N TYR A 76 -21.79 10.79 7.67
CA TYR A 76 -22.51 12.01 8.01
C TYR A 76 -21.60 13.21 7.74
N PRO A 77 -21.73 13.87 6.58
CA PRO A 77 -20.96 15.06 6.29
C PRO A 77 -21.48 16.26 7.11
N GLN A 78 -20.58 17.15 7.49
CA GLN A 78 -20.90 18.53 7.80
C GLN A 78 -21.33 19.24 6.50
N PRO A 79 -21.93 20.46 6.55
CA PRO A 79 -22.18 21.23 5.33
C PRO A 79 -20.91 21.33 4.47
N ILE A 80 -20.94 20.68 3.29
CA ILE A 80 -19.77 20.45 2.45
C ILE A 80 -19.42 21.65 1.56
N GLU A 81 -20.36 22.57 1.33
CA GLU A 81 -20.28 23.61 0.32
C GLU A 81 -19.04 24.50 0.49
N ARG A 82 -18.68 24.82 1.73
CA ARG A 82 -17.48 25.62 2.07
C ARG A 82 -16.17 24.89 1.81
N TYR A 83 -16.24 23.58 1.73
CA TYR A 83 -15.08 22.70 1.55
C TYR A 83 -14.95 22.13 0.15
N ILE A 84 -15.77 22.57 -0.79
CA ILE A 84 -15.61 22.22 -2.19
C ILE A 84 -14.47 23.06 -2.78
N GLY A 85 -13.47 22.38 -3.31
CA GLY A 85 -12.39 22.97 -4.10
C GLY A 85 -12.65 22.77 -5.58
N ASN A 86 -12.36 23.82 -6.38
CA ASN A 86 -12.51 23.76 -7.83
C ASN A 86 -11.19 23.55 -8.56
N ASN A 87 -10.10 24.08 -8.01
CA ASN A 87 -8.76 23.98 -8.60
C ASN A 87 -7.71 24.06 -7.50
N ILE A 88 -7.03 22.95 -7.27
CA ILE A 88 -6.04 22.82 -6.20
C ILE A 88 -4.88 23.83 -6.32
N GLN A 89 -4.45 24.17 -7.56
CA GLN A 89 -3.40 25.15 -7.77
C GLN A 89 -3.79 26.54 -7.26
N THR A 90 -4.98 27.00 -7.64
CA THR A 90 -5.50 28.32 -7.21
C THR A 90 -5.87 28.30 -5.73
N ASP A 91 -6.57 27.25 -5.26
CA ASP A 91 -7.06 27.15 -3.90
C ASP A 91 -5.93 27.15 -2.86
N TYR A 92 -4.74 26.61 -3.22
CA TYR A 92 -3.56 26.52 -2.33
C TYR A 92 -2.34 27.29 -2.84
N LYS A 93 -2.49 28.11 -3.91
CA LYS A 93 -1.40 28.90 -4.52
C LYS A 93 -0.19 28.03 -4.90
N LEU A 94 -0.46 26.83 -5.47
CA LEU A 94 0.59 25.89 -5.86
C LEU A 94 1.14 26.24 -7.24
N ASN A 95 2.45 26.02 -7.42
CA ASN A 95 3.16 26.38 -8.64
C ASN A 95 3.68 25.13 -9.36
N TRP A 96 3.01 24.74 -10.44
CA TRP A 96 3.53 23.83 -11.46
C TRP A 96 2.94 24.15 -12.83
N ARG A 97 3.67 23.78 -13.85
CA ARG A 97 3.22 23.84 -15.25
C ARG A 97 3.72 22.60 -16.01
N PHE A 98 3.04 22.25 -17.07
CA PHE A 98 3.51 21.24 -18.01
C PHE A 98 4.54 21.86 -18.96
N ASP A 99 5.70 21.24 -19.05
CA ASP A 99 6.74 21.61 -20.02
C ASP A 99 6.69 20.62 -21.19
N SER A 100 6.35 21.12 -22.39
CA SER A 100 6.26 20.32 -23.60
C SER A 100 7.61 19.81 -24.08
N ASN A 101 8.71 20.52 -23.80
CA ASN A 101 10.04 20.14 -24.25
C ASN A 101 10.55 18.91 -23.50
N THR A 102 10.36 18.89 -22.19
CA THR A 102 10.75 17.76 -21.34
C THR A 102 9.64 16.73 -21.16
N ASN A 103 8.41 17.04 -21.60
CA ASN A 103 7.20 16.25 -21.40
C ASN A 103 7.01 15.88 -19.91
N SER A 104 7.21 16.85 -19.03
CA SER A 104 7.15 16.68 -17.58
C SER A 104 6.48 17.87 -16.89
N LEU A 105 6.10 17.68 -15.62
CA LEU A 105 5.68 18.78 -14.77
C LEU A 105 6.89 19.44 -14.12
N ILE A 106 6.98 20.75 -14.21
CA ILE A 106 8.03 21.58 -13.61
C ILE A 106 7.42 22.63 -12.67
N GLY A 107 8.17 23.06 -11.69
CA GLY A 107 7.77 24.05 -10.68
C GLY A 107 7.97 23.56 -9.24
N ASN A 108 7.79 24.48 -8.30
CA ASN A 108 8.08 24.21 -6.89
C ASN A 108 7.18 23.09 -6.30
N ASP A 109 5.94 22.98 -6.78
CA ASP A 109 4.95 22.03 -6.30
C ASP A 109 4.63 20.92 -7.33
N ALA A 110 5.54 20.71 -8.29
CA ALA A 110 5.37 19.73 -9.37
C ALA A 110 5.16 18.29 -8.85
N GLY A 111 5.66 17.95 -7.66
CA GLY A 111 5.47 16.65 -7.03
C GLY A 111 3.98 16.37 -6.74
N ILE A 112 3.25 17.35 -6.18
CA ILE A 112 1.80 17.23 -5.97
C ILE A 112 1.09 17.05 -7.29
N GLY A 113 1.42 17.91 -8.29
CA GLY A 113 0.84 17.83 -9.62
C GLY A 113 1.04 16.46 -10.27
N TYR A 114 2.21 15.85 -10.07
CA TYR A 114 2.53 14.52 -10.61
C TYR A 114 1.75 13.39 -9.93
N LEU A 115 1.69 13.36 -8.61
CA LEU A 115 0.96 12.33 -7.88
C LEU A 115 -0.56 12.40 -8.17
N LEU A 116 -1.11 13.60 -8.24
CA LEU A 116 -2.54 13.84 -8.47
C LEU A 116 -2.88 14.05 -9.96
N TYR A 117 -1.98 13.73 -10.87
CA TYR A 117 -1.97 14.06 -12.30
C TYR A 117 -3.34 14.04 -12.99
N SER A 118 -4.09 12.94 -12.93
CA SER A 118 -5.35 12.79 -13.68
C SER A 118 -6.52 13.61 -13.12
N THR A 119 -6.35 14.26 -11.98
CA THR A 119 -7.42 15.04 -11.32
C THR A 119 -7.16 16.54 -11.34
N VAL A 120 -5.93 16.95 -11.71
CA VAL A 120 -5.47 18.34 -11.58
C VAL A 120 -5.03 18.99 -12.89
N LEU A 121 -5.04 18.28 -14.02
CA LEU A 121 -4.55 18.78 -15.30
C LEU A 121 -5.62 19.48 -16.14
N PHE A 122 -5.15 20.42 -16.93
CA PHE A 122 -5.80 21.42 -17.79
C PHE A 122 -7.26 21.20 -18.23
N GLN A 123 -7.61 20.03 -18.78
CA GLN A 123 -8.95 19.76 -19.33
C GLN A 123 -9.81 18.88 -18.44
N GLN A 124 -9.23 18.36 -17.34
CA GLN A 124 -9.90 17.41 -16.43
C GLN A 124 -9.74 17.82 -14.97
N LYS A 125 -9.76 19.12 -14.69
CA LYS A 125 -9.78 19.59 -13.29
C LYS A 125 -11.04 19.08 -12.62
N ARG A 126 -10.86 18.17 -11.66
CA ARG A 126 -11.97 17.66 -10.86
C ARG A 126 -12.16 18.52 -9.64
N LYS A 127 -13.39 18.78 -9.30
CA LYS A 127 -13.75 19.30 -7.98
C LYS A 127 -13.37 18.29 -6.91
N TYR A 128 -13.10 18.75 -5.73
CA TYR A 128 -12.63 17.91 -4.63
C TYR A 128 -13.09 18.43 -3.27
N ILE A 129 -13.03 17.56 -2.26
CA ILE A 129 -13.25 17.94 -0.86
C ILE A 129 -11.91 18.42 -0.30
N LYS A 130 -11.90 19.65 0.23
CA LYS A 130 -10.70 20.29 0.78
C LYS A 130 -10.22 19.60 2.06
N PRO A 131 -8.90 19.60 2.35
CA PRO A 131 -8.38 19.39 3.69
C PRO A 131 -9.12 20.23 4.75
N GLU A 132 -9.06 19.76 5.98
CA GLU A 132 -9.75 20.29 7.17
C GLU A 132 -11.28 20.04 7.21
N PHE A 133 -11.88 19.46 6.15
CA PHE A 133 -13.27 19.05 6.18
C PHE A 133 -13.49 17.91 7.19
N GLN A 134 -14.46 18.09 8.09
CA GLN A 134 -14.83 17.09 9.08
C GLN A 134 -16.12 16.36 8.70
N PHE A 135 -16.16 15.08 9.05
CA PHE A 135 -17.33 14.22 8.84
C PHE A 135 -17.28 13.02 9.80
N ASN A 136 -18.42 12.38 10.00
CA ASN A 136 -18.47 11.18 10.82
C ASN A 136 -18.64 9.93 9.95
N ILE A 137 -17.88 8.87 10.29
CA ILE A 137 -18.10 7.50 9.81
C ILE A 137 -18.72 6.69 10.94
N GLU A 138 -19.89 6.10 10.68
CA GLU A 138 -20.56 5.18 11.60
C GLU A 138 -20.54 3.78 11.01
N ILE A 139 -20.05 2.82 11.78
CA ILE A 139 -20.17 1.38 11.48
C ILE A 139 -21.03 0.75 12.55
N SER A 140 -21.99 -0.08 12.14
CA SER A 140 -22.85 -0.84 13.05
C SER A 140 -23.15 -2.23 12.52
N SER A 141 -23.37 -3.18 13.45
CA SER A 141 -23.77 -4.57 13.16
C SER A 141 -24.48 -5.21 14.35
N LEU A 142 -25.35 -6.17 14.08
CA LEU A 142 -25.89 -7.08 15.09
C LEU A 142 -24.96 -8.29 15.33
N ASN A 143 -24.03 -8.53 14.41
CA ASN A 143 -23.08 -9.62 14.46
C ASN A 143 -21.70 -9.11 14.88
N GLU A 144 -21.19 -9.57 16.02
CA GLU A 144 -19.92 -9.10 16.59
C GLU A 144 -18.72 -9.42 15.69
N TYR A 145 -18.67 -10.64 15.12
CA TYR A 145 -17.60 -11.04 14.22
C TYR A 145 -17.52 -10.14 12.99
N ALA A 146 -18.66 -9.88 12.35
CA ALA A 146 -18.72 -8.99 11.19
C ALA A 146 -18.34 -7.55 11.55
N PHE A 147 -18.77 -7.08 12.74
CA PHE A 147 -18.43 -5.78 13.25
C PHE A 147 -16.92 -5.61 13.47
N LYS A 148 -16.29 -6.55 14.19
CA LYS A 148 -14.84 -6.55 14.46
C LYS A 148 -14.03 -6.54 13.15
N ASN A 149 -14.39 -7.38 12.19
CA ASN A 149 -13.74 -7.43 10.88
C ASN A 149 -13.86 -6.08 10.13
N ALA A 150 -15.04 -5.46 10.18
CA ALA A 150 -15.27 -4.19 9.50
C ALA A 150 -14.45 -3.04 10.11
N ILE A 151 -14.38 -2.95 11.45
CA ILE A 151 -13.61 -1.86 12.09
C ILE A 151 -12.10 -2.05 11.93
N ALA A 152 -11.58 -3.28 11.98
CA ALA A 152 -10.17 -3.57 11.69
C ALA A 152 -9.81 -3.19 10.24
N SER A 153 -10.67 -3.51 9.30
CA SER A 153 -10.50 -3.15 7.89
C SER A 153 -10.67 -1.66 7.64
N LEU A 154 -11.54 -0.97 8.39
CA LEU A 154 -11.66 0.49 8.35
C LEU A 154 -10.36 1.14 8.85
N TRP A 155 -9.80 0.65 9.96
CA TRP A 155 -8.52 1.14 10.46
C TRP A 155 -7.43 1.07 9.36
N ALA A 156 -7.29 -0.08 8.71
CA ALA A 156 -6.33 -0.25 7.62
C ALA A 156 -6.66 0.65 6.41
N SER A 157 -7.94 0.85 6.08
CA SER A 157 -8.35 1.77 5.01
C SER A 157 -7.93 3.21 5.27
N ILE A 158 -7.97 3.64 6.53
CA ILE A 158 -7.59 4.99 6.96
C ILE A 158 -6.07 5.13 6.98
N TYR A 159 -5.35 4.19 7.59
CA TYR A 159 -3.93 4.36 7.90
C TYR A 159 -2.95 3.71 6.92
N LEU A 160 -3.40 2.76 6.11
CA LEU A 160 -2.60 2.16 5.03
C LEU A 160 -3.12 2.53 3.64
N GLY A 161 -4.31 3.11 3.55
CA GLY A 161 -5.00 3.49 2.31
C GLY A 161 -5.34 4.97 2.22
N GLY A 162 -6.42 5.23 1.53
CA GLY A 162 -7.06 6.53 1.34
C GLY A 162 -8.36 6.34 0.60
N PHE A 163 -9.09 7.43 0.34
CA PHE A 163 -10.44 7.38 -0.21
C PHE A 163 -10.59 8.23 -1.48
N GLY A 164 -11.33 7.72 -2.43
CA GLY A 164 -11.59 8.38 -3.71
C GLY A 164 -10.51 8.17 -4.77
N THR A 165 -10.57 8.98 -5.82
CA THR A 165 -9.61 8.93 -6.92
C THR A 165 -8.21 9.35 -6.44
N ARG A 166 -7.17 8.66 -6.90
CA ARG A 166 -5.78 8.88 -6.49
C ARG A 166 -5.45 8.49 -5.05
N ALA A 167 -6.28 7.68 -4.38
CA ALA A 167 -6.03 7.18 -3.03
C ALA A 167 -4.67 6.48 -2.88
N ARG A 168 -4.20 5.76 -3.93
CA ARG A 168 -2.85 5.15 -3.94
C ARG A 168 -1.73 6.15 -4.27
N ARG A 169 -2.04 7.44 -4.44
CA ARG A 169 -1.09 8.52 -4.79
C ARG A 169 -1.18 9.70 -3.81
N GLY A 170 -1.60 9.41 -2.59
CA GLY A 170 -1.68 10.40 -1.53
C GLY A 170 -2.90 11.30 -1.57
N GLY A 171 -3.87 11.06 -2.46
CA GLY A 171 -5.17 11.73 -2.43
C GLY A 171 -6.09 11.11 -1.37
N GLY A 172 -6.97 11.91 -0.76
CA GLY A 172 -8.03 11.45 0.13
C GLY A 172 -7.56 10.76 1.41
N ASN A 173 -6.42 11.16 1.95
CA ASN A 173 -6.01 10.73 3.28
C ASN A 173 -6.85 11.46 4.34
N ILE A 174 -7.20 10.75 5.40
CA ILE A 174 -7.96 11.27 6.54
C ILE A 174 -7.26 10.90 7.84
N VAL A 175 -7.59 11.64 8.90
CA VAL A 175 -7.20 11.35 10.27
C VAL A 175 -8.44 11.27 11.14
N VAL A 176 -8.42 10.42 12.16
CA VAL A 176 -9.48 10.35 13.18
C VAL A 176 -9.13 11.29 14.33
N GLU A 177 -10.08 12.13 14.72
CA GLU A 177 -9.94 13.09 15.83
C GLU A 177 -10.68 12.65 17.08
N LYS A 178 -11.80 11.91 16.93
CA LYS A 178 -12.60 11.42 18.06
C LYS A 178 -13.14 10.02 17.75
N ILE A 179 -13.25 9.22 18.81
CA ILE A 179 -13.79 7.87 18.77
C ILE A 179 -14.95 7.78 19.78
N ASN A 180 -16.04 7.17 19.38
CA ASN A 180 -17.18 6.87 20.26
C ASN A 180 -17.73 5.49 19.91
N GLY A 181 -17.83 4.60 20.92
CA GLY A 181 -18.34 3.25 20.78
C GLY A 181 -17.28 2.15 20.89
N ASP A 182 -17.56 0.98 20.33
CA ASP A 182 -16.77 -0.23 20.48
C ASP A 182 -15.61 -0.27 19.49
N PHE A 183 -14.38 -0.16 19.93
CA PHE A 183 -13.18 -0.15 19.08
C PHE A 183 -12.23 -1.36 19.30
N TYR A 184 -12.51 -2.23 20.23
CA TYR A 184 -11.79 -3.51 20.47
C TYR A 184 -10.28 -3.35 20.57
N GLY A 185 -9.84 -2.31 21.27
CA GLY A 185 -8.43 -2.03 21.51
C GLY A 185 -7.65 -1.44 20.31
N LEU A 186 -8.31 -1.20 19.18
CA LEU A 186 -7.70 -0.49 18.05
C LEU A 186 -7.57 0.99 18.38
N ASP A 187 -6.37 1.53 18.28
CA ASP A 187 -6.15 2.96 18.42
C ASP A 187 -6.28 3.65 17.07
N PHE A 188 -7.31 4.50 16.93
CA PHE A 188 -7.55 5.29 15.72
C PHE A 188 -6.97 6.70 15.78
N ILE A 189 -6.34 7.11 16.88
CA ILE A 189 -5.73 8.44 17.00
C ILE A 189 -4.22 8.28 16.84
N PRO A 190 -3.65 8.70 15.68
CA PRO A 190 -2.23 8.48 15.42
C PRO A 190 -1.36 9.31 16.35
N ASN A 191 -0.27 8.72 16.80
CA ASN A 191 0.74 9.35 17.62
C ASN A 191 2.15 9.04 17.11
N GLY A 192 3.13 9.78 17.61
CA GLY A 192 4.54 9.68 17.27
C GLY A 192 5.09 10.97 16.68
N GLU A 193 6.32 11.30 17.06
CA GLU A 193 7.07 12.48 16.60
C GLU A 193 8.21 12.10 15.65
N THR A 194 8.56 10.81 15.60
CA THR A 194 9.59 10.21 14.75
C THR A 194 9.02 9.12 13.86
N SER A 195 9.73 8.77 12.79
CA SER A 195 9.34 7.68 11.90
C SER A 195 9.21 6.34 12.63
N GLU A 196 10.09 6.08 13.63
CA GLU A 196 10.06 4.88 14.46
C GLU A 196 8.81 4.80 15.33
N GLU A 197 8.44 5.90 15.95
CA GLU A 197 7.25 5.97 16.81
C GLU A 197 5.97 5.81 15.99
N VAL A 198 5.89 6.51 14.86
CA VAL A 198 4.78 6.35 13.89
C VAL A 198 4.67 4.90 13.43
N PHE A 199 5.81 4.28 13.07
CA PHE A 199 5.82 2.87 12.68
C PHE A 199 5.39 1.96 13.84
N LYS A 200 5.87 2.17 15.05
CA LYS A 200 5.50 1.39 16.23
C LYS A 200 4.00 1.45 16.48
N TRP A 201 3.40 2.63 16.35
CA TRP A 201 1.95 2.80 16.46
C TRP A 201 1.20 2.06 15.34
N LEU A 202 1.63 2.23 14.07
CA LEU A 202 1.05 1.51 12.92
C LEU A 202 1.13 0.00 13.10
N LYS A 203 2.30 -0.51 13.48
CA LYS A 203 2.56 -1.95 13.63
C LYS A 203 1.71 -2.55 14.74
N SER A 204 1.65 -1.92 15.91
CA SER A 204 0.84 -2.38 17.04
C SER A 204 -0.65 -2.51 16.67
N ASN A 205 -1.19 -1.55 15.92
CA ASN A 205 -2.59 -1.61 15.52
C ASN A 205 -2.83 -2.59 14.37
N LEU A 206 -1.89 -2.69 13.42
CA LEU A 206 -2.00 -3.68 12.35
C LEU A 206 -1.95 -5.12 12.91
N ASP A 207 -1.13 -5.39 13.93
CA ASP A 207 -1.09 -6.70 14.59
C ASP A 207 -2.42 -7.03 15.26
N LYS A 208 -3.11 -6.04 15.83
CA LYS A 208 -4.48 -6.21 16.34
C LYS A 208 -5.47 -6.48 15.18
N CYS A 209 -5.31 -5.80 14.04
CA CYS A 209 -6.14 -6.09 12.85
C CYS A 209 -5.97 -7.54 12.39
N PHE A 210 -4.74 -8.06 12.32
CA PHE A 210 -4.49 -9.46 12.01
C PHE A 210 -5.11 -10.40 13.05
N SER A 211 -5.03 -10.06 14.35
CA SER A 211 -5.64 -10.86 15.42
C SER A 211 -7.16 -10.93 15.29
N ILE A 212 -7.79 -9.84 14.89
CA ILE A 212 -9.25 -9.75 14.71
C ILE A 212 -9.70 -10.53 13.46
N ILE A 213 -8.99 -10.37 12.34
CA ILE A 213 -9.43 -10.90 11.03
C ILE A 213 -9.04 -12.38 10.86
N ASP A 214 -7.88 -12.79 11.34
CA ASP A 214 -7.34 -14.13 11.10
C ASP A 214 -6.82 -14.84 12.39
N ASN A 215 -7.33 -14.48 13.56
CA ASN A 215 -6.92 -15.05 14.85
C ASN A 215 -5.39 -15.05 15.08
N GLY A 216 -4.71 -14.07 14.55
CA GLY A 216 -3.28 -13.87 14.72
C GLY A 216 -2.55 -13.50 13.44
N MET A 217 -1.21 -13.58 13.50
CA MET A 217 -0.32 -13.15 12.41
C MET A 217 -0.60 -13.90 11.08
N VAL A 218 -0.27 -13.28 9.98
CA VAL A 218 -0.29 -13.85 8.62
C VAL A 218 0.31 -15.25 8.59
N LYS A 219 -0.45 -16.24 8.11
CA LYS A 219 -0.03 -17.66 8.17
C LYS A 219 1.05 -17.98 7.13
N ASN A 220 0.83 -17.59 5.86
CA ASN A 220 1.67 -17.94 4.72
C ASN A 220 1.83 -16.74 3.78
N PHE A 221 2.74 -16.86 2.82
CA PHE A 221 2.78 -15.92 1.68
C PHE A 221 1.53 -16.07 0.82
N CYS A 222 0.93 -14.95 0.44
CA CYS A 222 -0.14 -14.90 -0.54
C CYS A 222 0.39 -14.25 -1.82
N THR A 223 0.20 -14.90 -2.96
CA THR A 223 0.79 -14.49 -4.24
C THR A 223 -0.23 -13.97 -5.25
N LYS A 224 -1.49 -14.38 -5.16
CA LYS A 224 -2.49 -14.19 -6.24
C LYS A 224 -3.04 -12.78 -6.41
N TYR A 225 -2.83 -11.87 -5.43
CA TYR A 225 -3.32 -10.49 -5.48
C TYR A 225 -2.54 -9.60 -4.52
N SER A 226 -2.66 -8.28 -4.66
CA SER A 226 -2.00 -7.34 -3.75
C SER A 226 -2.54 -7.45 -2.33
N ASN A 227 -1.66 -7.77 -1.36
CA ASN A 227 -2.03 -8.11 0.01
C ASN A 227 -0.93 -7.75 1.01
N LEU A 228 -1.16 -8.04 2.29
CA LEU A 228 -0.26 -7.79 3.41
C LEU A 228 0.44 -9.05 3.92
N SER A 229 0.57 -10.14 3.16
CA SER A 229 1.27 -11.35 3.63
C SER A 229 2.76 -11.10 3.89
N PHE A 230 3.39 -10.27 3.05
CA PHE A 230 4.72 -9.72 3.29
C PHE A 230 4.75 -8.30 2.73
N SER A 231 4.74 -7.30 3.60
CA SER A 231 4.71 -5.92 3.16
C SER A 231 5.71 -5.06 3.93
N ARG A 232 6.16 -4.00 3.27
CA ARG A 232 7.14 -3.06 3.78
C ARG A 232 6.61 -1.65 3.71
N ILE A 233 7.12 -0.79 4.58
CA ILE A 233 6.80 0.64 4.59
C ILE A 233 8.09 1.42 4.72
N ILE A 234 8.19 2.54 4.01
CA ILE A 234 9.21 3.56 4.24
C ILE A 234 8.47 4.80 4.71
N ILE A 235 8.91 5.35 5.83
CA ILE A 235 8.39 6.59 6.42
C ILE A 235 9.48 7.64 6.33
N SER A 236 9.13 8.88 5.98
CA SER A 236 10.10 9.99 5.85
C SER A 236 10.96 10.16 7.10
N ASN A 237 12.27 10.42 6.90
CA ASN A 237 13.19 10.71 8.01
C ASN A 237 12.88 12.05 8.70
N GLN A 238 12.30 12.97 7.96
CA GLN A 238 11.93 14.29 8.46
C GLN A 238 10.43 14.45 8.63
N THR A 239 10.02 15.36 9.50
CA THR A 239 8.66 15.80 9.69
C THR A 239 8.36 17.01 8.82
N TYR A 240 7.10 17.20 8.50
CA TYR A 240 6.58 18.33 7.71
C TYR A 240 5.52 19.07 8.51
N THR A 241 5.36 20.35 8.25
CA THR A 241 4.38 21.22 8.92
C THR A 241 2.99 21.14 8.30
N ASP A 242 2.91 20.70 7.05
CA ASP A 242 1.65 20.55 6.32
C ASP A 242 1.69 19.42 5.28
N TRP A 243 0.51 19.01 4.83
CA TRP A 243 0.34 17.95 3.84
C TRP A 243 0.96 18.28 2.47
N LYS A 244 1.04 19.58 2.11
CA LYS A 244 1.54 20.01 0.79
C LYS A 244 3.02 19.74 0.70
N THR A 245 3.77 20.14 1.72
CA THR A 245 5.22 19.93 1.78
C THR A 245 5.55 18.45 1.80
N ALA A 246 4.85 17.64 2.61
CA ALA A 246 5.03 16.19 2.66
C ALA A 246 4.72 15.51 1.32
N LEU A 247 3.54 15.79 0.74
CA LEU A 247 3.12 15.18 -0.51
C LEU A 247 3.98 15.62 -1.70
N ASN A 248 4.43 16.89 -1.70
CA ASN A 248 5.29 17.43 -2.75
C ASN A 248 6.67 16.79 -2.75
N ASP A 249 7.24 16.58 -1.58
CA ASP A 249 8.56 15.98 -1.43
C ASP A 249 8.60 14.58 -2.03
N ILE A 250 7.77 13.67 -1.54
CA ILE A 250 7.70 12.31 -2.09
C ILE A 250 7.28 12.29 -3.57
N GLY A 251 6.42 13.24 -3.97
CA GLY A 251 6.00 13.40 -5.36
C GLY A 251 7.14 13.80 -6.28
N LYS A 252 8.05 14.68 -5.85
CA LYS A 252 9.26 15.04 -6.61
C LYS A 252 10.21 13.86 -6.77
N ILE A 253 10.45 13.11 -5.69
CA ILE A 253 11.29 11.90 -5.72
C ILE A 253 10.74 10.91 -6.75
N TYR A 254 9.43 10.64 -6.69
CA TYR A 254 8.77 9.71 -7.60
C TYR A 254 8.74 10.23 -9.04
N SER A 255 8.42 11.50 -9.26
CA SER A 255 8.38 12.12 -10.58
C SER A 255 9.74 12.07 -11.26
N LYS A 256 10.82 12.42 -10.54
CA LYS A 256 12.18 12.35 -11.05
C LYS A 256 12.53 10.91 -11.44
N PHE A 257 12.32 9.95 -10.56
CA PHE A 257 12.58 8.55 -10.85
C PHE A 257 11.84 8.07 -12.10
N ARG A 258 10.56 8.40 -12.24
CA ARG A 258 9.75 8.02 -13.40
C ARG A 258 10.20 8.71 -14.69
N THR A 259 10.74 9.94 -14.59
CA THR A 259 11.29 10.68 -15.74
C THR A 259 12.59 10.08 -16.21
N ASP A 260 13.46 9.68 -15.28
CA ASP A 260 14.74 9.04 -15.60
C ASP A 260 14.54 7.69 -16.33
N HIS A 261 13.43 6.97 -16.04
CA HIS A 261 13.09 5.67 -16.63
C HIS A 261 11.95 5.72 -17.66
N LYS A 262 11.65 6.90 -18.24
CA LYS A 262 10.52 7.01 -19.19
C LYS A 262 10.71 6.28 -20.51
N SER A 263 11.94 5.89 -20.86
CA SER A 263 12.26 5.06 -22.03
C SER A 263 11.84 3.60 -21.84
N ASP A 264 11.77 3.13 -20.60
CA ASP A 264 11.55 1.73 -20.22
C ASP A 264 10.04 1.44 -20.18
N ILE A 265 9.43 1.38 -21.37
CA ILE A 265 7.97 1.32 -21.54
C ILE A 265 7.36 0.15 -20.77
N PHE A 266 7.97 -1.02 -20.86
CA PHE A 266 7.46 -2.23 -20.23
C PHE A 266 7.70 -2.22 -18.72
N ASP A 267 8.89 -1.83 -18.29
CA ASP A 267 9.28 -1.89 -16.88
C ASP A 267 8.52 -0.85 -16.06
N THR A 268 8.19 0.30 -16.65
CA THR A 268 7.35 1.31 -15.98
C THR A 268 5.90 0.86 -15.75
N ALA A 269 5.44 -0.20 -16.42
CA ALA A 269 4.08 -0.72 -16.27
C ALA A 269 3.80 -1.26 -14.87
N VAL A 270 4.83 -1.77 -14.15
CA VAL A 270 4.69 -2.31 -12.78
C VAL A 270 4.20 -1.28 -11.76
N PHE A 271 4.31 0.02 -12.07
CA PHE A 271 3.71 1.08 -11.25
C PHE A 271 2.20 1.25 -11.46
N GLY A 272 1.57 0.38 -12.24
CA GLY A 272 0.13 0.33 -12.50
C GLY A 272 -0.23 0.47 -13.97
N LEU A 273 -1.27 -0.24 -14.41
CA LEU A 273 -1.81 -0.18 -15.77
C LEU A 273 -3.12 0.62 -15.80
N PRO A 274 -3.41 1.30 -16.93
CA PRO A 274 -2.60 1.43 -18.14
C PRO A 274 -1.49 2.49 -17.98
N VAL A 275 -0.40 2.35 -18.73
CA VAL A 275 0.61 3.40 -18.91
C VAL A 275 0.52 3.92 -20.33
N MET A 276 0.32 5.22 -20.47
CA MET A 276 0.24 5.89 -21.77
C MET A 276 1.56 6.62 -22.07
N HIS A 277 2.24 6.19 -23.11
CA HIS A 277 3.44 6.84 -23.62
C HIS A 277 3.07 7.74 -24.83
N ARG A 278 2.69 8.98 -24.55
CA ARG A 278 2.15 9.93 -25.56
C ARG A 278 3.11 10.15 -26.73
N ASN A 279 4.41 10.31 -26.46
CA ASN A 279 5.43 10.56 -27.50
C ASN A 279 5.57 9.37 -28.48
N ARG A 280 5.13 8.18 -28.10
CA ARG A 280 5.19 6.98 -28.94
C ARG A 280 3.81 6.50 -29.37
N ASN A 281 2.77 7.21 -28.98
CA ASN A 281 1.36 6.85 -29.21
C ASN A 281 1.05 5.38 -28.80
N VAL A 282 1.61 4.91 -27.69
CA VAL A 282 1.49 3.55 -27.21
C VAL A 282 0.83 3.53 -25.83
N THR A 283 -0.17 2.68 -25.68
CA THR A 283 -0.78 2.35 -24.38
C THR A 283 -0.36 0.95 -23.99
N VAL A 284 0.27 0.84 -22.82
CA VAL A 284 0.68 -0.42 -22.23
C VAL A 284 -0.48 -1.03 -21.45
N LYS A 285 -0.79 -2.30 -21.72
CA LYS A 285 -1.88 -3.07 -21.12
C LYS A 285 -1.37 -4.42 -20.65
N GLY A 286 -2.20 -5.16 -19.92
CA GLY A 286 -1.98 -6.58 -19.62
C GLY A 286 -2.75 -7.45 -20.64
N ILE A 287 -2.22 -8.65 -20.91
CA ILE A 287 -2.87 -9.66 -21.72
C ILE A 287 -2.68 -11.05 -21.08
N LYS A 288 -3.75 -11.86 -21.05
CA LYS A 288 -3.73 -13.27 -20.68
C LYS A 288 -4.40 -14.09 -21.78
N GLY A 289 -3.62 -14.90 -22.49
CA GLY A 289 -4.10 -15.60 -23.69
C GLY A 289 -4.62 -14.61 -24.74
N LYS A 290 -5.94 -14.62 -24.99
CA LYS A 290 -6.62 -13.67 -25.91
C LYS A 290 -7.28 -12.48 -25.23
N GLU A 291 -7.34 -12.47 -23.89
CA GLU A 291 -8.01 -11.45 -23.12
C GLU A 291 -7.08 -10.30 -22.79
N GLU A 292 -7.46 -9.08 -23.15
CA GLU A 292 -6.76 -7.86 -22.77
C GLU A 292 -7.41 -7.23 -21.54
N PHE A 293 -6.60 -6.76 -20.60
CA PHE A 293 -7.08 -5.97 -19.48
C PHE A 293 -6.24 -4.69 -19.34
N SER A 294 -6.94 -3.59 -19.14
CA SER A 294 -6.32 -2.27 -19.13
C SER A 294 -6.03 -1.74 -17.72
N ARG A 295 -6.47 -2.44 -16.66
CA ARG A 295 -6.37 -1.90 -15.31
C ARG A 295 -5.71 -2.88 -14.36
N ARG A 296 -4.60 -2.45 -13.79
CA ARG A 296 -3.94 -3.10 -12.66
C ARG A 296 -3.41 -2.03 -11.70
N SER A 297 -3.82 -2.13 -10.45
CA SER A 297 -3.36 -1.19 -9.43
C SER A 297 -1.87 -1.36 -9.14
N SER A 298 -1.19 -0.26 -8.88
CA SER A 298 0.21 -0.28 -8.39
C SER A 298 0.32 -1.07 -7.08
N PRO A 299 1.38 -1.86 -6.87
CA PRO A 299 1.70 -2.43 -5.56
C PRO A 299 2.21 -1.37 -4.57
N ILE A 300 2.57 -0.19 -5.06
CA ILE A 300 3.07 0.94 -4.25
C ILE A 300 1.92 1.90 -3.92
N ILE A 301 1.77 2.22 -2.65
CA ILE A 301 0.82 3.22 -2.14
C ILE A 301 1.62 4.36 -1.51
N PHE A 302 1.39 5.57 -1.99
CA PHE A 302 1.88 6.81 -1.40
C PHE A 302 0.83 7.38 -0.47
N LYS A 303 1.24 7.90 0.66
CA LYS A 303 0.34 8.40 1.66
C LYS A 303 0.97 9.55 2.45
N VAL A 304 0.13 10.36 3.05
CA VAL A 304 0.50 11.34 4.09
C VAL A 304 -0.23 10.94 5.37
N ILE A 305 0.52 10.77 6.44
CA ILE A 305 0.01 10.53 7.78
C ILE A 305 0.19 11.80 8.63
N LYS A 306 -0.79 12.11 9.47
CA LYS A 306 -0.74 13.24 10.41
C LYS A 306 -0.74 12.71 11.83
N THR A 307 0.23 13.15 12.64
CA THR A 307 0.33 12.83 14.07
C THR A 307 0.46 14.15 14.84
N GLY A 308 -0.54 14.49 15.65
CA GLY A 308 -0.55 15.81 16.31
C GLY A 308 -0.48 16.94 15.28
N SER A 309 0.57 17.78 15.35
CA SER A 309 0.87 18.85 14.39
C SER A 309 1.76 18.42 13.24
N ASN A 310 2.41 17.25 13.33
CA ASN A 310 3.38 16.77 12.36
C ASN A 310 2.75 15.99 11.22
N PHE A 311 3.37 16.08 10.05
CA PHE A 311 3.03 15.26 8.89
C PHE A 311 4.26 14.46 8.47
N PHE A 312 4.00 13.25 7.97
CA PHE A 312 5.00 12.37 7.37
C PHE A 312 4.46 11.91 6.01
N TRP A 313 5.33 11.77 5.02
CA TRP A 313 4.97 10.89 3.91
C TRP A 313 5.38 9.46 4.25
N ASP A 314 4.58 8.54 3.80
CA ASP A 314 4.90 7.12 3.83
C ASP A 314 4.61 6.47 2.47
N VAL A 315 5.40 5.44 2.18
CA VAL A 315 5.24 4.61 0.99
C VAL A 315 5.13 3.16 1.41
N ILE A 316 4.01 2.54 1.08
CA ILE A 316 3.75 1.13 1.39
C ILE A 316 3.96 0.30 0.14
N ARG A 317 4.68 -0.81 0.26
CA ARG A 317 4.81 -1.84 -0.76
C ARG A 317 4.04 -3.08 -0.34
N LEU A 318 2.99 -3.39 -1.09
CA LEU A 318 2.20 -4.61 -0.93
C LEU A 318 2.90 -5.78 -1.61
N SER A 319 2.69 -7.00 -1.10
CA SER A 319 3.09 -8.23 -1.78
C SER A 319 2.00 -8.72 -2.74
N GLY A 320 2.31 -9.80 -3.43
CA GLY A 320 1.48 -10.44 -4.45
C GLY A 320 1.95 -10.11 -5.88
N GLU A 321 1.64 -10.99 -6.80
CA GLU A 321 1.99 -10.84 -8.21
C GLU A 321 1.41 -9.55 -8.81
N PHE A 322 2.21 -8.86 -9.61
CA PHE A 322 1.69 -7.71 -10.35
C PHE A 322 0.66 -8.14 -11.39
N LEU A 323 0.96 -9.16 -12.16
CA LEU A 323 0.05 -9.79 -13.10
C LEU A 323 -0.17 -11.25 -12.69
N GLU A 324 -1.38 -11.74 -12.92
CA GLU A 324 -1.73 -13.15 -12.72
C GLU A 324 -0.84 -14.06 -13.58
N GLU A 325 -0.50 -15.24 -13.10
CA GLU A 325 0.30 -16.23 -13.82
C GLU A 325 -0.21 -16.47 -15.25
N GLY A 326 0.73 -16.54 -16.19
CA GLY A 326 0.44 -16.64 -17.62
C GLY A 326 0.07 -15.32 -18.30
N SER A 327 0.02 -14.21 -17.55
CA SER A 327 -0.18 -12.88 -18.14
C SER A 327 1.14 -12.22 -18.52
N VAL A 328 1.09 -11.34 -19.52
CA VAL A 328 2.22 -10.54 -19.97
C VAL A 328 1.80 -9.08 -20.18
N ILE A 329 2.75 -8.18 -20.21
CA ILE A 329 2.56 -6.79 -20.60
C ILE A 329 2.60 -6.70 -22.11
N LYS A 330 1.65 -6.00 -22.71
CA LYS A 330 1.52 -5.75 -24.15
C LYS A 330 1.63 -4.26 -24.46
N ALA A 331 2.49 -3.93 -25.39
CA ALA A 331 2.57 -2.64 -26.08
C ALA A 331 2.74 -2.91 -27.58
N TYR A 332 3.86 -2.53 -28.21
CA TYR A 332 4.24 -2.93 -29.58
C TYR A 332 4.80 -4.37 -29.66
N ARG A 333 5.14 -4.96 -28.55
CA ARG A 333 5.49 -6.38 -28.33
C ARG A 333 4.95 -6.83 -26.98
N THR A 334 5.17 -8.08 -26.63
CA THR A 334 4.85 -8.63 -25.30
C THR A 334 6.10 -8.83 -24.49
N GLN A 335 6.03 -8.64 -23.15
CA GLN A 335 7.12 -8.87 -22.21
C GLN A 335 6.53 -9.35 -20.87
N LYS A 336 7.24 -10.24 -20.17
CA LYS A 336 6.91 -10.55 -18.77
C LYS A 336 7.11 -9.32 -17.91
N SER A 337 6.26 -9.15 -16.90
CA SER A 337 6.48 -8.15 -15.87
C SER A 337 7.46 -8.68 -14.83
N ASP A 338 8.28 -7.80 -14.28
CA ASP A 338 9.07 -8.05 -13.08
C ASP A 338 9.04 -6.82 -12.17
N TYR A 339 9.53 -6.94 -10.94
CA TYR A 339 9.56 -5.84 -9.98
C TYR A 339 10.88 -5.09 -9.89
N LYS A 340 11.82 -5.36 -10.80
CA LYS A 340 13.16 -4.75 -10.79
C LYS A 340 13.11 -3.23 -10.64
N LEU A 341 12.28 -2.56 -11.45
CA LEU A 341 12.16 -1.10 -11.40
C LEU A 341 11.50 -0.60 -10.10
N ILE A 342 10.64 -1.40 -9.48
CA ILE A 342 10.11 -1.10 -8.14
C ILE A 342 11.19 -1.25 -7.08
N ASP A 343 12.07 -2.27 -7.19
CA ASP A 343 13.18 -2.47 -6.27
C ASP A 343 14.19 -1.32 -6.34
N GLU A 344 14.52 -0.86 -7.55
CA GLU A 344 15.37 0.31 -7.76
C GLU A 344 14.75 1.58 -7.14
N PHE A 345 13.46 1.81 -7.35
CA PHE A 345 12.76 2.92 -6.72
C PHE A 345 12.73 2.79 -5.19
N TRP A 346 12.48 1.60 -4.69
CA TRP A 346 12.46 1.32 -3.25
C TRP A 346 13.81 1.58 -2.59
N ASN A 347 14.91 1.14 -3.23
CA ASN A 347 16.26 1.40 -2.75
C ASN A 347 16.61 2.89 -2.74
N LYS A 348 16.13 3.64 -3.74
CA LYS A 348 16.25 5.10 -3.72
C LYS A 348 15.50 5.73 -2.55
N LEU A 349 14.32 5.23 -2.20
CA LEU A 349 13.55 5.76 -1.06
C LEU A 349 14.22 5.51 0.30
N LYS A 350 15.07 4.48 0.44
CA LYS A 350 15.79 4.20 1.68
C LYS A 350 16.77 5.30 2.10
N SER A 351 17.22 6.14 1.16
CA SER A 351 18.04 7.31 1.49
C SER A 351 17.22 8.50 2.02
N GLU A 352 15.93 8.53 1.74
CA GLU A 352 15.03 9.63 2.08
C GLU A 352 14.12 9.32 3.27
N GLY A 353 13.97 8.03 3.60
CA GLY A 353 13.13 7.55 4.68
C GLY A 353 13.64 6.27 5.30
N LYS A 354 13.04 5.88 6.43
CA LYS A 354 13.38 4.66 7.16
C LYS A 354 12.48 3.52 6.75
N GLU A 355 13.10 2.40 6.36
CA GLU A 355 12.39 1.18 5.99
C GLU A 355 12.04 0.34 7.22
N PHE A 356 10.82 -0.24 7.18
CA PHE A 356 10.33 -1.17 8.19
C PHE A 356 9.55 -2.31 7.52
N ILE A 357 9.57 -3.50 8.15
CA ILE A 357 8.70 -4.61 7.79
C ILE A 357 7.35 -4.40 8.45
N LEU A 358 6.34 -4.10 7.65
CA LEU A 358 4.98 -3.84 8.12
C LEU A 358 4.28 -5.15 8.52
N SER A 359 4.45 -6.21 7.72
CA SER A 359 3.90 -7.54 7.98
C SER A 359 4.76 -8.63 7.38
N GLN A 360 4.75 -9.81 8.02
CA GLN A 360 5.46 -11.00 7.52
C GLN A 360 4.74 -12.28 7.94
N PRO A 361 4.85 -13.37 7.12
CA PRO A 361 4.28 -14.67 7.46
C PRO A 361 4.90 -15.31 8.71
N LYS A 362 4.12 -16.09 9.44
CA LYS A 362 4.60 -16.86 10.62
C LYS A 362 5.77 -17.78 10.28
N ILE A 363 5.82 -18.30 9.06
CA ILE A 363 6.92 -19.16 8.62
C ILE A 363 8.26 -18.43 8.69
N LEU A 364 8.32 -17.15 8.29
CA LEU A 364 9.56 -16.38 8.42
C LEU A 364 9.97 -16.17 9.88
N SER A 365 9.04 -15.91 10.77
CA SER A 365 9.35 -15.78 12.20
C SER A 365 9.96 -17.07 12.75
N LYS A 366 9.41 -18.23 12.37
CA LYS A 366 9.96 -19.54 12.75
C LYS A 366 11.36 -19.78 12.18
N ILE A 367 11.58 -19.43 10.91
CA ILE A 367 12.88 -19.51 10.23
C ILE A 367 13.90 -18.65 10.96
N ILE A 368 13.56 -17.39 11.22
CA ILE A 368 14.42 -16.45 11.96
C ILE A 368 14.84 -17.03 13.31
N GLU A 369 13.91 -17.51 14.12
CA GLU A 369 14.22 -18.06 15.45
C GLU A 369 15.10 -19.30 15.37
N LYS A 370 14.87 -20.21 14.42
CA LYS A 370 15.73 -21.38 14.20
C LYS A 370 17.15 -20.96 13.76
N ILE A 371 17.28 -20.01 12.84
CA ILE A 371 18.58 -19.51 12.39
C ILE A 371 19.31 -18.81 13.54
N LYS A 372 18.63 -17.97 14.31
CA LYS A 372 19.21 -17.31 15.49
C LYS A 372 19.76 -18.32 16.49
N SER A 373 18.99 -19.32 16.83
CA SER A 373 19.42 -20.34 17.81
C SER A 373 20.53 -21.24 17.29
N GLY A 374 20.54 -21.57 16.01
CA GLY A 374 21.55 -22.45 15.40
C GLY A 374 22.85 -21.72 15.00
N CYS A 375 22.74 -20.69 14.20
CA CYS A 375 23.89 -20.03 13.56
C CYS A 375 24.31 -18.72 14.25
N ASN A 376 23.47 -18.13 15.09
CA ASN A 376 23.72 -16.85 15.79
C ASN A 376 24.32 -15.75 14.88
N PRO A 377 23.64 -15.37 13.78
CA PRO A 377 24.17 -14.46 12.77
C PRO A 377 24.10 -12.99 13.22
N ASP A 378 24.81 -12.11 12.50
CA ASP A 378 24.65 -10.67 12.68
C ASP A 378 23.38 -10.17 11.97
N LYS A 379 23.12 -10.67 10.72
CA LYS A 379 21.90 -10.34 9.97
C LYS A 379 21.34 -11.55 9.25
N ILE A 380 20.02 -11.50 9.00
CA ILE A 380 19.31 -12.45 8.15
C ILE A 380 18.56 -11.63 7.09
N PHE A 381 18.70 -12.01 5.83
CA PHE A 381 18.05 -11.40 4.69
C PHE A 381 17.06 -12.39 4.06
N LEU A 382 15.89 -11.91 3.72
CA LEU A 382 15.01 -12.54 2.73
C LEU A 382 15.37 -11.94 1.37
N PHE A 383 15.61 -12.76 0.34
CA PHE A 383 15.85 -12.29 -1.02
C PHE A 383 15.04 -13.10 -2.04
N GLY A 384 15.26 -12.92 -3.34
CA GLY A 384 14.52 -13.64 -4.38
C GLY A 384 13.07 -13.22 -4.56
N SER A 385 12.29 -14.08 -5.19
CA SER A 385 10.90 -13.79 -5.62
C SER A 385 9.99 -13.39 -4.46
N ARG A 386 10.16 -13.98 -3.28
CA ARG A 386 9.37 -13.66 -2.10
C ARG A 386 9.66 -12.26 -1.55
N ALA A 387 10.92 -11.85 -1.56
CA ALA A 387 11.30 -10.50 -1.15
C ALA A 387 10.78 -9.44 -2.11
N ARG A 388 10.75 -9.76 -3.41
CA ARG A 388 10.22 -8.86 -4.45
C ARG A 388 8.70 -8.82 -4.49
N GLY A 389 8.01 -9.84 -3.94
CA GLY A 389 6.55 -9.97 -4.00
C GLY A 389 6.05 -10.61 -5.30
N GLU A 390 6.91 -11.29 -6.05
CA GLU A 390 6.63 -11.96 -7.33
C GLU A 390 6.47 -13.48 -7.21
N ALA A 391 6.62 -14.03 -6.00
CA ALA A 391 6.67 -15.47 -5.77
C ALA A 391 5.38 -16.16 -6.18
N HIS A 392 5.53 -17.26 -6.90
CA HIS A 392 4.48 -18.25 -7.07
C HIS A 392 4.31 -19.12 -5.81
N GLU A 393 3.21 -19.86 -5.73
CA GLU A 393 2.85 -20.62 -4.52
C GLU A 393 3.94 -21.62 -4.10
N ASN A 394 4.59 -22.26 -5.07
CA ASN A 394 5.61 -23.30 -4.88
C ASN A 394 7.05 -22.79 -4.90
N ASP A 395 7.27 -21.48 -5.04
CA ASP A 395 8.61 -20.92 -5.03
C ASP A 395 9.27 -21.07 -3.66
N ASP A 396 10.59 -21.25 -3.67
CA ASP A 396 11.41 -21.37 -2.48
C ASP A 396 11.42 -20.08 -1.64
N ILE A 397 11.82 -20.22 -0.39
CA ILE A 397 12.13 -19.10 0.51
C ILE A 397 13.64 -18.93 0.52
N ASP A 398 14.14 -17.91 -0.16
CA ASP A 398 15.57 -17.62 -0.28
C ASP A 398 16.04 -16.78 0.92
N ILE A 399 16.92 -17.34 1.75
CA ILE A 399 17.50 -16.69 2.94
C ILE A 399 19.01 -16.56 2.79
N ALA A 400 19.53 -15.35 3.04
CA ALA A 400 20.96 -15.13 3.19
C ALA A 400 21.31 -14.77 4.63
N ILE A 401 22.45 -15.25 5.10
CA ILE A 401 22.93 -15.05 6.46
C ILE A 401 24.27 -14.30 6.41
N GLU A 402 24.37 -13.24 7.20
CA GLU A 402 25.62 -12.48 7.34
C GLU A 402 26.30 -12.84 8.67
N ASN A 403 27.60 -13.16 8.60
CA ASN A 403 28.47 -13.44 9.73
C ASN A 403 27.87 -14.47 10.74
N PRO A 404 27.51 -15.70 10.30
CA PRO A 404 27.10 -16.74 11.23
C PRO A 404 28.26 -17.05 12.20
N LYS A 405 27.98 -17.12 13.49
CA LYS A 405 29.00 -17.47 14.52
C LYS A 405 29.20 -18.98 14.60
N ASN A 406 28.18 -19.77 14.24
CA ASN A 406 28.24 -21.22 14.15
C ASN A 406 27.95 -21.66 12.72
N PRO A 407 28.44 -22.87 12.29
CA PRO A 407 28.13 -23.39 10.97
C PRO A 407 26.63 -23.49 10.70
N ILE A 408 26.24 -23.21 9.48
CA ILE A 408 24.88 -23.43 9.01
C ILE A 408 24.69 -24.96 8.92
N GLY A 409 24.05 -25.53 9.94
CA GLY A 409 23.65 -26.93 9.96
C GLY A 409 22.37 -27.17 9.16
N SER A 410 21.94 -28.43 9.07
CA SER A 410 20.62 -28.76 8.52
C SER A 410 19.54 -28.19 9.45
N LEU A 411 18.86 -27.18 8.96
CA LEU A 411 17.69 -26.65 9.64
C LEU A 411 16.49 -27.51 9.21
N ASP A 412 15.96 -28.31 10.15
CA ASP A 412 14.73 -29.08 9.92
C ASP A 412 13.53 -28.11 9.84
N ILE A 413 13.30 -27.60 8.64
CA ILE A 413 12.17 -26.74 8.31
C ILE A 413 11.45 -27.38 7.14
N ASN A 414 10.23 -27.84 7.37
CA ASN A 414 9.37 -28.35 6.31
C ASN A 414 9.07 -27.22 5.30
N GLY A 415 9.49 -27.38 4.07
CA GLY A 415 9.27 -26.45 2.96
C GLY A 415 10.51 -26.23 2.10
N HIS A 416 10.31 -25.63 0.98
CA HIS A 416 11.35 -25.21 0.05
C HIS A 416 12.07 -23.99 0.65
N LEU A 417 13.23 -24.24 1.27
CA LEU A 417 14.03 -23.21 1.94
C LEU A 417 15.49 -23.33 1.47
N ASP A 418 15.97 -22.29 0.81
CA ASP A 418 17.36 -22.13 0.42
C ASP A 418 18.08 -21.17 1.37
N ILE A 419 19.14 -21.64 2.02
CA ILE A 419 19.93 -20.81 2.94
C ILE A 419 21.37 -20.72 2.44
N VAL A 420 21.87 -19.48 2.29
CA VAL A 420 23.23 -19.20 1.87
C VAL A 420 23.98 -18.34 2.89
N ASP A 421 25.24 -18.67 3.13
CA ASP A 421 26.18 -17.76 3.80
C ASP A 421 26.60 -16.68 2.78
N GLN A 422 26.31 -15.42 3.08
CA GLN A 422 26.61 -14.30 2.17
C GLN A 422 28.10 -14.21 1.80
N LYS A 423 29.00 -14.57 2.74
CA LYS A 423 30.43 -14.57 2.47
C LYS A 423 30.86 -15.67 1.50
N LYS A 424 30.17 -16.80 1.48
CA LYS A 424 30.45 -17.94 0.61
C LYS A 424 29.74 -17.85 -0.73
N ALA A 425 28.79 -16.93 -0.88
CA ALA A 425 28.07 -16.68 -2.13
C ALA A 425 29.04 -16.19 -3.22
N ASN A 426 28.81 -16.61 -4.48
CA ASN A 426 29.54 -16.05 -5.62
C ASN A 426 29.19 -14.56 -5.81
N SER A 427 29.96 -13.83 -6.63
CA SER A 427 29.76 -12.38 -6.82
C SER A 427 28.36 -12.04 -7.29
N GLY A 428 27.82 -12.75 -8.29
CA GLY A 428 26.48 -12.46 -8.82
C GLY A 428 25.36 -12.68 -7.80
N LEU A 429 25.43 -13.73 -6.97
CA LEU A 429 24.45 -13.96 -5.91
C LEU A 429 24.60 -12.93 -4.79
N ARG A 430 25.84 -12.52 -4.49
CA ARG A 430 26.09 -11.47 -3.48
C ARG A 430 25.54 -10.12 -3.93
N ASP A 431 25.72 -9.76 -5.19
CA ASP A 431 25.16 -8.54 -5.76
C ASP A 431 23.62 -8.56 -5.72
N LYS A 432 23.02 -9.72 -6.01
CA LYS A 432 21.58 -9.92 -5.91
C LYS A 432 21.08 -9.75 -4.47
N ILE A 433 21.73 -10.37 -3.49
CA ILE A 433 21.38 -10.21 -2.07
C ILE A 433 21.49 -8.73 -1.64
N ASN A 434 22.54 -8.03 -2.07
CA ASN A 434 22.74 -6.61 -1.72
C ASN A 434 21.71 -5.68 -2.38
N SER A 435 21.25 -5.99 -3.60
CA SER A 435 20.32 -5.12 -4.34
C SER A 435 18.85 -5.33 -3.98
N GLU A 436 18.43 -6.57 -3.73
CA GLU A 436 17.02 -6.91 -3.49
C GLU A 436 16.73 -7.46 -2.09
N GLY A 437 17.78 -7.80 -1.32
CA GLY A 437 17.65 -8.39 0.01
C GLY A 437 16.95 -7.46 1.00
N VAL A 438 16.04 -8.06 1.77
CA VAL A 438 15.32 -7.40 2.85
C VAL A 438 15.83 -7.92 4.18
N ILE A 439 16.37 -7.05 5.02
CA ILE A 439 16.81 -7.43 6.37
C ILE A 439 15.57 -7.80 7.19
N ILE A 440 15.44 -9.10 7.52
CA ILE A 440 14.34 -9.62 8.35
C ILE A 440 14.76 -9.83 9.81
N TYR A 441 16.06 -9.78 10.08
CA TYR A 441 16.64 -9.77 11.42
C TYR A 441 18.00 -9.07 11.40
N GLU A 442 18.25 -8.25 12.41
CA GLU A 442 19.53 -7.64 12.70
C GLU A 442 19.79 -7.68 14.20
N ARG A 443 20.98 -8.16 14.58
CA ARG A 443 21.40 -8.19 15.96
C ARG A 443 21.61 -6.75 16.43
N LYS A 444 20.94 -6.36 17.48
CA LYS A 444 21.26 -5.12 18.19
C LYS A 444 22.52 -5.36 19.00
N GLY A 445 23.53 -4.53 18.79
CA GLY A 445 24.76 -4.51 19.57
C GLY A 445 24.51 -4.20 21.05
#